data_62054b12e01aaff52c34d9a28f70970c
#
_entry.id   62054b12e01aaff52c34d9a28f70970c
#
_cell.length_a   1.000
_cell.length_b   1.000
_cell.length_c   1.000
_cell.angle_alpha   90.00
_cell.angle_beta   90.00
_cell.angle_gamma   90.00
#
_symmetry.space_group_name_H-M   'P 1'
#
loop_
_entity.id
_entity.type
_entity.pdbx_description
1 polymer ?
#
loop_
_entity_poly.entity_id
_entity_poly.type
_entity_poly.pdbx_seq_one_letter_code
_entity_poly.pdbx_strand_id
1 'polypeptide(L)'
;MAPTLVPGNRVLVAKFYYRFYRPQHGDIIVFRYPSNKKKNLIKRVMALPGETIRIENGLVYINGVPLQGDRFNRVYFNTGYYGKGEQAVPENSYFVLGDNREHSRDSRYFGPLNRRYLIGRVMFRGLPLKRVQFFKAPTY
;
A
#
# COMPACT_ATOMS: atom_id res chain seq x y z
N MET A 1 4.90 6.88 4.64
CA MET A 1 3.61 7.21 3.96
C MET A 1 3.44 8.72 3.71
N ALA A 2 4.47 9.50 3.91
CA ALA A 2 4.40 10.92 3.55
C ALA A 2 4.04 11.11 2.07
N PRO A 3 3.26 12.14 1.69
CA PRO A 3 2.72 13.15 2.59
C PRO A 3 1.44 12.73 3.32
N THR A 4 0.87 11.55 3.01
CA THR A 4 -0.41 11.09 3.58
C THR A 4 -0.31 10.92 5.09
N LEU A 5 0.71 10.21 5.55
CA LEU A 5 1.02 10.00 6.96
C LEU A 5 2.47 10.40 7.21
N VAL A 6 2.70 11.25 8.19
CA VAL A 6 4.02 11.71 8.58
C VAL A 6 4.33 11.32 10.03
N PRO A 7 5.60 11.29 10.46
CA PRO A 7 5.95 11.04 11.85
C PRO A 7 5.16 11.94 12.81
N GLY A 8 4.69 11.40 13.93
CA GLY A 8 3.83 12.08 14.88
C GLY A 8 2.34 12.00 14.61
N ASN A 9 1.92 11.51 13.45
CA ASN A 9 0.49 11.22 13.22
C ASN A 9 0.07 9.97 14.00
N ARG A 10 -1.13 10.04 14.59
CA ARG A 10 -1.80 8.87 15.15
C ARG A 10 -2.87 8.41 14.17
N VAL A 11 -2.99 7.10 14.02
CA VAL A 11 -3.95 6.48 13.11
C VAL A 11 -4.87 5.53 13.87
N LEU A 12 -6.13 5.47 13.48
CA LEU A 12 -7.05 4.44 13.95
C LEU A 12 -7.01 3.26 12.99
N VAL A 13 -6.74 2.09 13.53
CA VAL A 13 -6.65 0.85 12.74
C VAL A 13 -7.82 -0.06 13.09
N ALA A 14 -8.58 -0.45 12.08
CA ALA A 14 -9.61 -1.47 12.22
C ALA A 14 -8.96 -2.85 12.07
N LYS A 15 -8.52 -3.43 13.19
CA LYS A 15 -7.74 -4.68 13.21
C LYS A 15 -8.45 -5.89 12.62
N PHE A 16 -9.77 -5.97 12.79
CA PHE A 16 -10.53 -7.12 12.32
C PHE A 16 -11.25 -6.88 11.00
N TYR A 17 -11.03 -5.75 10.37
CA TYR A 17 -11.71 -5.37 9.14
C TYR A 17 -11.59 -6.45 8.05
N TYR A 18 -10.39 -6.97 7.84
CA TYR A 18 -10.11 -7.93 6.79
C TYR A 18 -10.51 -9.38 7.11
N ARG A 19 -11.14 -9.62 8.25
CA ARG A 19 -11.87 -10.88 8.48
C ARG A 19 -13.16 -10.96 7.68
N PHE A 20 -13.78 -9.79 7.42
CA PHE A 20 -15.09 -9.69 6.76
C PHE A 20 -15.00 -9.09 5.37
N TYR A 21 -13.95 -8.32 5.10
CA TYR A 21 -13.77 -7.60 3.85
C TYR A 21 -12.41 -7.92 3.25
N ARG A 22 -12.30 -7.80 1.93
CA ARG A 22 -11.02 -7.95 1.23
C ARG A 22 -10.38 -6.58 1.03
N PRO A 23 -9.04 -6.49 1.10
CA PRO A 23 -8.35 -5.27 0.70
C PRO A 23 -8.69 -4.87 -0.72
N GLN A 24 -8.80 -3.57 -0.94
CA GLN A 24 -9.09 -2.97 -2.24
C GLN A 24 -7.96 -2.04 -2.65
N HIS A 25 -7.89 -1.70 -3.94
CA HIS A 25 -6.93 -0.71 -4.44
C HIS A 25 -7.04 0.60 -3.64
N GLY A 26 -5.90 1.10 -3.20
CA GLY A 26 -5.82 2.35 -2.46
C GLY A 26 -6.06 2.24 -0.96
N ASP A 27 -6.44 1.08 -0.43
CA ASP A 27 -6.52 0.88 1.01
C ASP A 27 -5.16 1.14 1.65
N ILE A 28 -5.16 1.85 2.77
CA ILE A 28 -3.97 1.99 3.60
C ILE A 28 -4.03 0.90 4.66
N ILE A 29 -3.03 0.04 4.68
CA ILE A 29 -2.99 -1.14 5.53
C ILE A 29 -1.82 -1.11 6.49
N VAL A 30 -2.03 -1.72 7.66
CA VAL A 30 -0.99 -2.04 8.62
C VAL A 30 -0.72 -3.54 8.55
N PHE A 31 0.53 -3.92 8.49
CA PHE A 31 0.93 -5.32 8.42
C PHE A 31 2.25 -5.58 9.14
N ARG A 32 2.49 -6.83 9.50
CA ARG A 32 3.77 -7.25 10.04
C ARG A 32 4.80 -7.35 8.91
N TYR A 33 5.96 -6.77 9.12
CA TYR A 33 7.03 -6.84 8.14
C TYR A 33 7.54 -8.28 8.03
N PRO A 34 7.45 -8.92 6.84
CA PRO A 34 7.81 -10.34 6.71
C PRO A 34 9.24 -10.67 7.11
N SER A 35 10.19 -9.78 6.85
CA SER A 35 11.61 -9.96 7.20
C SER A 35 11.92 -9.68 8.67
N ASN A 36 11.05 -8.99 9.39
CA ASN A 36 11.17 -8.71 10.81
C ASN A 36 9.78 -8.58 11.44
N LYS A 37 9.25 -9.69 11.94
CA LYS A 37 7.88 -9.77 12.48
C LYS A 37 7.63 -8.94 13.74
N LYS A 38 8.68 -8.39 14.35
CA LYS A 38 8.56 -7.44 15.46
C LYS A 38 8.24 -6.03 15.00
N LYS A 39 8.32 -5.76 13.69
CA LYS A 39 8.11 -4.46 13.09
C LYS A 39 6.82 -4.45 12.27
N ASN A 40 6.01 -3.41 12.46
CA ASN A 40 4.83 -3.17 11.65
C ASN A 40 5.11 -2.06 10.65
N LEU A 41 4.59 -2.20 9.45
CA LEU A 41 4.67 -1.20 8.39
C LEU A 41 3.28 -0.76 7.97
N ILE A 42 3.20 0.45 7.44
CA ILE A 42 1.99 1.04 6.88
C ILE A 42 2.27 1.35 5.41
N LYS A 43 1.47 0.78 4.52
CA LYS A 43 1.60 0.97 3.07
C LYS A 43 0.22 1.05 2.42
N ARG A 44 0.22 1.42 1.13
CA ARG A 44 -0.99 1.49 0.31
C ARG A 44 -1.07 0.27 -0.61
N VAL A 45 -2.24 -0.35 -0.69
CA VAL A 45 -2.49 -1.46 -1.62
C VAL A 45 -2.58 -0.92 -3.05
N MET A 46 -1.76 -1.47 -3.93
CA MET A 46 -1.73 -1.09 -5.34
C MET A 46 -2.28 -2.18 -6.25
N ALA A 47 -1.97 -3.44 -5.98
CA ALA A 47 -2.49 -4.55 -6.78
C ALA A 47 -3.03 -5.66 -5.89
N LEU A 48 -4.06 -6.33 -6.40
CA LEU A 48 -4.82 -7.40 -5.75
C LEU A 48 -4.38 -8.77 -6.27
N PRO A 49 -4.74 -9.86 -5.55
CA PRO A 49 -4.43 -11.23 -6.00
C PRO A 49 -4.92 -11.48 -7.43
N GLY A 50 -4.07 -12.11 -8.24
CA GLY A 50 -4.37 -12.44 -9.63
C GLY A 50 -4.19 -11.31 -10.63
N GLU A 51 -3.90 -10.10 -10.18
CA GLU A 51 -3.60 -8.97 -11.07
C GLU A 51 -2.12 -8.96 -11.47
N THR A 52 -1.81 -8.26 -12.56
CA THR A 52 -0.43 -7.91 -12.89
C THR A 52 -0.18 -6.44 -12.55
N ILE A 53 1.02 -6.14 -12.10
CA ILE A 53 1.45 -4.78 -11.80
C ILE A 53 2.71 -4.43 -12.56
N ARG A 54 2.72 -3.24 -13.15
CA ARG A 54 3.90 -2.65 -13.79
C ARG A 54 4.00 -1.19 -13.35
N ILE A 55 5.20 -0.78 -13.03
CA ILE A 55 5.49 0.59 -12.62
C ILE A 55 6.43 1.18 -13.66
N GLU A 56 5.99 2.27 -14.30
CA GLU A 56 6.74 2.89 -15.38
C GLU A 56 6.49 4.39 -15.39
N ASN A 57 7.56 5.18 -15.42
CA ASN A 57 7.50 6.65 -15.46
C ASN A 57 6.61 7.27 -14.37
N GLY A 58 6.66 6.70 -13.15
CA GLY A 58 5.86 7.17 -12.02
C GLY A 58 4.40 6.71 -12.05
N LEU A 59 3.98 6.01 -13.08
CA LEU A 59 2.62 5.48 -13.21
C LEU A 59 2.57 4.01 -12.80
N VAL A 60 1.48 3.64 -12.15
CA VAL A 60 1.20 2.26 -11.77
C VAL A 60 0.15 1.69 -12.71
N TYR A 61 0.49 0.61 -13.40
CA TYR A 61 -0.40 -0.08 -14.34
C TYR A 61 -0.87 -1.39 -13.72
N ILE A 62 -2.18 -1.60 -13.69
CA ILE A 62 -2.80 -2.84 -13.25
C ILE A 62 -3.46 -3.51 -14.45
N ASN A 63 -3.05 -4.73 -14.77
CA ASN A 63 -3.52 -5.45 -15.95
C ASN A 63 -3.37 -4.61 -17.25
N GLY A 64 -2.30 -3.84 -17.34
CA GLY A 64 -2.00 -2.98 -18.47
C GLY A 64 -2.72 -1.64 -18.48
N VAL A 65 -3.57 -1.35 -17.49
CA VAL A 65 -4.34 -0.10 -17.39
C VAL A 65 -3.79 0.77 -16.27
N PRO A 66 -3.48 2.05 -16.53
CA PRO A 66 -2.96 2.92 -15.49
C PRO A 66 -4.03 3.23 -14.43
N LEU A 67 -3.64 3.15 -13.16
CA LEU A 67 -4.49 3.59 -12.07
C LEU A 67 -4.64 5.11 -12.11
N GLN A 68 -5.86 5.59 -11.91
CA GLN A 68 -6.16 7.00 -11.93
C GLN A 68 -6.06 7.62 -10.52
N GLY A 69 -5.57 8.85 -10.46
CA GLY A 69 -5.52 9.66 -9.27
C GLY A 69 -4.12 9.80 -8.65
N ASP A 70 -3.89 10.95 -8.04
CA ASP A 70 -2.59 11.35 -7.49
C ASP A 70 -2.09 10.43 -6.36
N ARG A 71 -3.02 9.73 -5.70
CA ARG A 71 -2.66 8.79 -4.64
C ARG A 71 -1.89 7.57 -5.15
N PHE A 72 -2.05 7.22 -6.41
CA PHE A 72 -1.40 6.06 -7.00
C PHE A 72 -0.14 6.43 -7.77
N ASN A 73 -0.13 7.58 -8.40
CA ASN A 73 0.90 8.00 -9.33
C ASN A 73 1.77 9.08 -8.70
N ARG A 74 3.02 8.75 -8.47
CA ARG A 74 4.00 9.68 -7.91
C ARG A 74 5.30 9.54 -8.64
N VAL A 75 5.97 10.66 -8.86
CA VAL A 75 7.31 10.66 -9.45
C VAL A 75 8.25 9.89 -8.52
N TYR A 76 8.88 8.86 -9.07
CA TYR A 76 9.86 8.08 -8.34
C TYR A 76 10.62 7.15 -9.30
N PHE A 77 11.65 6.55 -8.80
CA PHE A 77 12.46 5.63 -9.58
C PHE A 77 12.00 4.18 -9.37
N ASN A 78 12.08 3.39 -10.44
CA ASN A 78 11.87 1.95 -10.37
C ASN A 78 13.07 1.30 -9.70
N THR A 79 13.05 1.25 -8.38
CA THR A 79 14.10 0.65 -7.57
C THR A 79 13.64 -0.68 -6.97
N GLY A 80 14.61 -1.48 -6.59
CA GLY A 80 14.35 -2.80 -6.02
C GLY A 80 14.10 -3.87 -7.09
N TYR A 81 14.30 -5.12 -6.70
CA TYR A 81 14.18 -6.27 -7.61
C TYR A 81 12.76 -6.40 -8.19
N TYR A 82 11.76 -6.29 -7.34
CA TYR A 82 10.35 -6.42 -7.73
C TYR A 82 9.74 -5.13 -8.28
N GLY A 83 10.52 -4.06 -8.38
CA GLY A 83 10.06 -2.79 -8.96
C GLY A 83 10.25 -2.70 -10.47
N LYS A 84 10.88 -3.69 -11.08
CA LYS A 84 11.21 -3.70 -12.50
C LYS A 84 10.33 -4.67 -13.27
N GLY A 85 9.85 -4.22 -14.44
CA GLY A 85 9.02 -5.03 -15.32
C GLY A 85 7.61 -5.27 -14.81
N GLU A 86 6.87 -6.10 -15.53
CA GLU A 86 5.53 -6.53 -15.15
C GLU A 86 5.59 -7.76 -14.25
N GLN A 87 4.79 -7.77 -13.20
CA GLN A 87 4.78 -8.86 -12.25
C GLN A 87 3.35 -9.31 -11.95
N ALA A 88 3.15 -10.63 -11.89
CA ALA A 88 1.91 -11.22 -11.44
C ALA A 88 1.86 -11.22 -9.90
N VAL A 89 0.73 -10.82 -9.35
CA VAL A 89 0.47 -10.88 -7.91
C VAL A 89 -0.11 -12.25 -7.59
N PRO A 90 0.57 -13.08 -6.76
CA PRO A 90 0.07 -14.41 -6.41
C PRO A 90 -1.27 -14.36 -5.67
N GLU A 91 -1.98 -15.48 -5.66
CA GLU A 91 -3.17 -15.64 -4.83
C GLU A 91 -2.84 -15.38 -3.35
N ASN A 92 -3.80 -14.80 -2.63
CA ASN A 92 -3.66 -14.41 -1.23
C ASN A 92 -2.53 -13.41 -0.97
N SER A 93 -2.09 -12.67 -1.99
CA SER A 93 -1.04 -11.68 -1.88
C SER A 93 -1.45 -10.34 -2.47
N TYR A 94 -0.80 -9.28 -2.00
CA TYR A 94 -1.05 -7.91 -2.41
C TYR A 94 0.28 -7.23 -2.72
N PHE A 95 0.28 -6.37 -3.71
CA PHE A 95 1.44 -5.53 -3.98
C PHE A 95 1.20 -4.15 -3.34
N VAL A 96 2.09 -3.75 -2.45
CA VAL A 96 1.93 -2.55 -1.64
C VAL A 96 3.08 -1.57 -1.86
N LEU A 97 2.75 -0.28 -1.89
CA LEU A 97 3.73 0.79 -2.04
C LEU A 97 3.56 1.84 -0.95
N GLY A 98 4.66 2.44 -0.53
CA GLY A 98 4.63 3.64 0.29
C GLY A 98 4.30 4.87 -0.54
N ASP A 99 3.61 5.85 0.03
CA ASP A 99 3.31 7.10 -0.68
C ASP A 99 4.57 7.94 -0.91
N ASN A 100 5.53 7.87 0.01
CA ASN A 100 6.87 8.43 -0.22
C ASN A 100 7.73 7.42 -0.97
N ARG A 101 7.61 7.40 -2.30
CA ARG A 101 8.21 6.37 -3.16
C ARG A 101 9.73 6.32 -3.12
N GLU A 102 10.37 7.44 -2.87
CA GLU A 102 11.83 7.52 -2.79
C GLU A 102 12.37 6.93 -1.49
N HIS A 103 11.59 6.98 -0.42
CA HIS A 103 11.98 6.56 0.92
C HIS A 103 10.99 5.55 1.49
N SER A 104 10.76 4.46 0.76
CA SER A 104 9.83 3.42 1.20
C SER A 104 10.40 2.04 0.95
N ARG A 105 10.42 1.24 2.01
CA ARG A 105 10.66 -0.20 1.89
C ARG A 105 9.32 -0.89 1.75
N ASP A 106 9.02 -1.31 0.54
CA ASP A 106 7.72 -1.85 0.16
C ASP A 106 7.88 -3.05 -0.79
N SER A 107 6.80 -3.44 -1.47
CA SER A 107 6.81 -4.62 -2.34
C SER A 107 7.82 -4.55 -3.49
N ARG A 108 8.34 -3.40 -3.84
CA ARG A 108 9.43 -3.30 -4.81
C ARG A 108 10.70 -4.02 -4.31
N TYR A 109 10.86 -4.12 -3.00
CA TYR A 109 12.02 -4.73 -2.34
C TYR A 109 11.72 -6.12 -1.80
N PHE A 110 10.60 -6.31 -1.06
CA PHE A 110 10.29 -7.58 -0.43
C PHE A 110 9.28 -8.45 -1.20
N GLY A 111 8.78 -7.96 -2.34
CA GLY A 111 7.83 -8.69 -3.16
C GLY A 111 6.38 -8.60 -2.67
N PRO A 112 5.47 -9.39 -3.26
CA PRO A 112 4.08 -9.42 -2.85
C PRO A 112 3.92 -9.78 -1.38
N LEU A 113 2.99 -9.08 -0.71
CA LEU A 113 2.70 -9.28 0.70
C LEU A 113 1.59 -10.31 0.88
N ASN A 114 1.90 -11.41 1.57
CA ASN A 114 0.89 -12.43 1.85
C ASN A 114 -0.16 -11.92 2.85
N ARG A 115 -1.41 -12.27 2.63
CA ARG A 115 -2.56 -11.88 3.45
C ARG A 115 -2.39 -12.19 4.94
N ARG A 116 -1.67 -13.25 5.29
CA ARG A 116 -1.43 -13.65 6.70
C ARG A 116 -0.72 -12.56 7.53
N TYR A 117 0.00 -11.64 6.89
CA TYR A 117 0.70 -10.56 7.59
C TYR A 117 -0.17 -9.33 7.85
N LEU A 118 -1.37 -9.26 7.28
CA LEU A 118 -2.27 -8.12 7.47
C LEU A 118 -2.72 -8.02 8.93
N ILE A 119 -2.63 -6.82 9.49
CA ILE A 119 -3.15 -6.51 10.83
C ILE A 119 -4.50 -5.81 10.70
N GLY A 120 -4.61 -4.81 9.84
CA GLY A 120 -5.86 -4.08 9.68
C GLY A 120 -5.77 -2.94 8.68
N ARG A 121 -6.91 -2.27 8.53
CA ARG A 121 -7.08 -1.11 7.66
C ARG A 121 -6.98 0.18 8.46
N VAL A 122 -6.24 1.15 7.94
CA VAL A 122 -6.20 2.48 8.51
C VAL A 122 -7.51 3.21 8.17
N MET A 123 -8.28 3.56 9.18
CA MET A 123 -9.60 4.18 9.01
C MET A 123 -9.51 5.70 8.98
N PHE A 124 -8.70 6.28 9.84
CA PHE A 124 -8.45 7.71 9.82
C PHE A 124 -7.13 8.06 10.52
N ARG A 125 -6.65 9.26 10.22
CA ARG A 125 -5.52 9.89 10.90
C ARG A 125 -6.10 10.80 11.99
N GLY A 126 -5.75 10.52 13.26
CA GLY A 126 -6.33 11.22 14.40
C GLY A 126 -5.59 12.49 14.80
N LEU A 127 -4.36 12.39 15.24
CA LEU A 127 -3.60 13.51 15.77
C LEU A 127 -2.41 13.86 14.87
N PRO A 128 -2.01 15.14 14.81
CA PRO A 128 -2.63 16.30 15.46
C PRO A 128 -4.02 16.64 14.87
N LEU A 129 -4.90 17.20 15.67
CA LEU A 129 -6.31 17.50 15.32
C LEU A 129 -6.47 18.29 14.02
N LYS A 130 -5.55 19.20 13.74
CA LYS A 130 -5.54 19.99 12.49
C LYS A 130 -5.37 19.14 11.22
N ARG A 131 -5.00 17.87 11.37
CA ARG A 131 -4.73 16.94 10.28
C ARG A 131 -5.63 15.70 10.33
N VAL A 132 -6.77 15.78 11.04
CA VAL A 132 -7.76 14.69 11.04
C VAL A 132 -8.29 14.47 9.63
N GLN A 133 -8.25 13.24 9.18
CA GLN A 133 -8.70 12.85 7.85
C GLN A 133 -9.25 11.44 7.88
N PHE A 134 -10.43 11.28 7.28
CA PHE A 134 -11.02 9.97 7.06
C PHE A 134 -10.57 9.42 5.71
N PHE A 135 -10.15 8.17 5.69
CA PHE A 135 -9.76 7.48 4.47
C PHE A 135 -10.92 6.62 4.00
N LYS A 136 -11.63 7.09 2.99
CA LYS A 136 -12.66 6.31 2.32
C LYS A 136 -12.02 5.33 1.35
N ALA A 137 -12.70 4.22 1.09
CA ALA A 137 -12.30 3.34 0.01
C ALA A 137 -12.29 4.12 -1.31
N PRO A 138 -11.29 3.93 -2.15
CA PRO A 138 -11.26 4.62 -3.44
C PRO A 138 -12.39 4.12 -4.32
N THR A 139 -12.97 5.03 -5.08
CA THR A 139 -13.85 4.72 -6.21
C THR A 139 -13.00 4.67 -7.47
N TYR A 140 -13.12 3.62 -8.23
CA TYR A 140 -12.40 3.43 -9.50
C TYR A 140 -13.31 3.67 -10.68
#